data_45de92bf41b65d68dba8419bf4afd15d
#
_entry.id   45de92bf41b65d68dba8419bf4afd15d
#
_cell.length_a   1.000
_cell.length_b   1.000
_cell.length_c   1.000
_cell.angle_alpha   90.00
_cell.angle_beta   90.00
_cell.angle_gamma   90.00
#
_symmetry.space_group_name_H-M   'P 1'
#
loop_
_entity.id
_entity.type
_entity.pdbx_description
1 polymer ?
#
loop_
_entity_poly.entity_id
_entity_poly.type
_entity_poly.pdbx_seq_one_letter_code
_entity_poly.pdbx_strand_id
1 'polypeptide(L)'
;MSTAVVLLSGGMDSATLLYWALKENYIVHVVTYNYPSRPSQELKATRMIARSAGVECVEVALPFLKTAADIKKEDSTAFKGVKVPEGYVPTRNLIFYSLAYYYAEIYSANLIIGGHVKTDREEFQDAAPTFFQEVERLVNSVKQGKEHNTRLMMPFIEKAKSDVVKMAAELRVPLELTWSCYYDRDEHCGKCESCLERTEAFKNAGLKDPLNLAS
;
A
#
# COMPACT_ATOMS: atom_id res chain seq x y z
N MET A 1 7.48 -18.21 -15.31
CA MET A 1 7.37 -17.33 -14.12
C MET A 1 6.22 -16.37 -14.38
N SER A 2 5.39 -16.08 -13.38
CA SER A 2 4.31 -15.09 -13.53
C SER A 2 4.85 -13.67 -13.34
N THR A 3 4.37 -12.73 -14.16
CA THR A 3 4.72 -11.32 -14.03
C THR A 3 3.68 -10.62 -13.17
N ALA A 4 4.12 -9.82 -12.21
CA ALA A 4 3.29 -9.14 -11.25
C ALA A 4 3.58 -7.64 -11.17
N VAL A 5 2.53 -6.82 -11.07
CA VAL A 5 2.62 -5.44 -10.59
C VAL A 5 2.45 -5.44 -9.08
N VAL A 6 3.43 -4.89 -8.36
CA VAL A 6 3.42 -4.77 -6.90
C VAL A 6 3.25 -3.30 -6.50
N LEU A 7 2.25 -3.01 -5.68
CA LEU A 7 2.04 -1.66 -5.15
C LEU A 7 2.91 -1.44 -3.91
N LEU A 8 3.84 -0.49 -4.00
CA LEU A 8 4.78 -0.16 -2.93
C LEU A 8 4.50 1.24 -2.38
N SER A 9 4.02 1.34 -1.14
CA SER A 9 3.77 2.62 -0.48
C SER A 9 4.97 3.15 0.29
N GLY A 10 5.91 2.30 0.69
CA GLY A 10 7.02 2.63 1.60
C GLY A 10 6.73 2.26 3.06
N GLY A 11 5.50 1.85 3.37
CA GLY A 11 5.13 1.28 4.65
C GLY A 11 5.59 -0.17 4.81
N MET A 12 5.55 -0.65 6.04
CA MET A 12 6.03 -1.97 6.44
C MET A 12 5.34 -3.12 5.67
N ASP A 13 4.02 -3.06 5.51
CA ASP A 13 3.25 -4.12 4.89
C ASP A 13 3.59 -4.25 3.40
N SER A 14 3.66 -3.12 2.68
CA SER A 14 4.02 -3.09 1.26
C SER A 14 5.50 -3.46 1.00
N ALA A 15 6.40 -3.11 1.93
CA ALA A 15 7.79 -3.55 1.88
C ALA A 15 7.89 -5.06 2.03
N THR A 16 7.18 -5.62 3.02
CA THR A 16 7.12 -7.07 3.23
C THR A 16 6.54 -7.79 2.02
N LEU A 17 5.50 -7.21 1.42
CA LEU A 17 4.90 -7.73 0.21
C LEU A 17 5.88 -7.82 -0.96
N LEU A 18 6.68 -6.78 -1.18
CA LEU A 18 7.69 -6.78 -2.24
C LEU A 18 8.69 -7.92 -2.06
N TYR A 19 9.25 -8.07 -0.85
CA TYR A 19 10.21 -9.14 -0.56
C TYR A 19 9.56 -10.53 -0.63
N TRP A 20 8.31 -10.66 -0.21
CA TRP A 20 7.55 -11.89 -0.38
C TRP A 20 7.36 -12.23 -1.87
N ALA A 21 6.96 -11.28 -2.70
CA ALA A 21 6.77 -11.50 -4.13
C ALA A 21 8.06 -11.93 -4.83
N LEU A 22 9.20 -11.34 -4.46
CA LEU A 22 10.51 -11.73 -4.97
C LEU A 22 10.89 -13.17 -4.53
N LYS A 23 10.60 -13.54 -3.27
CA LYS A 23 10.84 -14.90 -2.77
C LYS A 23 9.98 -15.94 -3.49
N GLU A 24 8.75 -15.59 -3.84
CA GLU A 24 7.86 -16.45 -4.63
C GLU A 24 8.24 -16.53 -6.13
N ASN A 25 9.38 -15.94 -6.51
CA ASN A 25 9.94 -15.93 -7.86
C ASN A 25 9.02 -15.29 -8.92
N TYR A 26 8.22 -14.26 -8.54
CA TYR A 26 7.54 -13.42 -9.51
C TYR A 26 8.53 -12.50 -10.23
N ILE A 27 8.26 -12.23 -11.52
CA ILE A 27 8.88 -11.10 -12.22
C ILE A 27 8.10 -9.86 -11.79
N VAL A 28 8.75 -8.98 -10.99
CA VAL A 28 8.08 -7.89 -10.29
C VAL A 28 8.30 -6.56 -11.01
N HIS A 29 7.21 -5.85 -11.31
CA HIS A 29 7.20 -4.43 -11.66
C HIS A 29 6.59 -3.64 -10.50
N VAL A 30 7.37 -2.74 -9.92
CA VAL A 30 6.92 -1.95 -8.76
C VAL A 30 6.31 -0.64 -9.20
N VAL A 31 5.12 -0.31 -8.68
CA VAL A 31 4.43 0.95 -8.91
C VAL A 31 4.15 1.63 -7.58
N THR A 32 4.38 2.93 -7.51
CA THR A 32 4.01 3.79 -6.38
C THR A 32 3.29 5.04 -6.87
N TYR A 33 2.40 5.58 -6.04
CA TYR A 33 1.60 6.75 -6.34
C TYR A 33 2.07 7.95 -5.52
N ASN A 34 2.38 9.05 -6.20
CA ASN A 34 2.80 10.30 -5.57
C ASN A 34 1.67 11.33 -5.68
N TYR A 35 1.14 11.79 -4.56
CA TYR A 35 0.03 12.73 -4.48
C TYR A 35 0.26 13.74 -3.34
N PRO A 36 -0.38 14.94 -3.38
CA PRO A 36 -0.04 16.06 -2.51
C PRO A 36 -0.11 15.79 -1.01
N SER A 37 -1.03 14.90 -0.58
CA SER A 37 -1.22 14.61 0.85
C SER A 37 -0.35 13.47 1.37
N ARG A 38 0.48 12.87 0.52
CA ARG A 38 1.39 11.80 0.92
C ARG A 38 2.64 12.39 1.59
N PRO A 39 3.05 11.90 2.77
CA PRO A 39 4.31 12.33 3.39
C PRO A 39 5.51 12.13 2.46
N SER A 40 6.37 13.12 2.35
CA SER A 40 7.58 13.04 1.51
C SER A 40 8.53 11.92 1.95
N GLN A 41 8.57 11.65 3.25
CA GLN A 41 9.37 10.57 3.83
C GLN A 41 8.88 9.19 3.41
N GLU A 42 7.56 9.01 3.22
CA GLU A 42 7.00 7.75 2.72
C GLU A 42 7.48 7.47 1.28
N LEU A 43 7.54 8.49 0.43
CA LEU A 43 8.07 8.35 -0.92
C LEU A 43 9.59 8.08 -0.92
N LYS A 44 10.36 8.72 -0.02
CA LYS A 44 11.79 8.41 0.17
C LYS A 44 11.99 6.96 0.61
N ALA A 45 11.18 6.49 1.57
CA ALA A 45 11.19 5.09 2.02
C ALA A 45 10.93 4.13 0.87
N THR A 46 9.92 4.43 0.03
CA THR A 46 9.62 3.63 -1.17
C THR A 46 10.85 3.46 -2.06
N ARG A 47 11.55 4.56 -2.38
CA ARG A 47 12.76 4.54 -3.22
C ARG A 47 13.88 3.73 -2.60
N MET A 48 14.09 3.88 -1.29
CA MET A 48 15.13 3.15 -0.55
C MET A 48 14.84 1.66 -0.52
N ILE A 49 13.60 1.26 -0.27
CA ILE A 49 13.16 -0.14 -0.25
C ILE A 49 13.31 -0.77 -1.62
N ALA A 50 12.83 -0.11 -2.69
CA ALA A 50 12.97 -0.61 -4.07
C ALA A 50 14.44 -0.80 -4.45
N ARG A 51 15.30 0.17 -4.12
CA ARG A 51 16.76 0.08 -4.34
C ARG A 51 17.38 -1.08 -3.55
N SER A 52 17.00 -1.25 -2.29
CA SER A 52 17.48 -2.36 -1.45
C SER A 52 17.08 -3.72 -1.99
N ALA A 53 15.89 -3.81 -2.57
CA ALA A 53 15.37 -5.02 -3.23
C ALA A 53 15.94 -5.26 -4.64
N GLY A 54 16.73 -4.31 -5.19
CA GLY A 54 17.29 -4.40 -6.53
C GLY A 54 16.26 -4.28 -7.66
N VAL A 55 15.15 -3.57 -7.43
CA VAL A 55 14.07 -3.39 -8.41
C VAL A 55 13.86 -1.92 -8.75
N GLU A 56 13.46 -1.66 -9.99
CA GLU A 56 13.01 -0.32 -10.39
C GLU A 56 11.58 -0.06 -9.90
N CYS A 57 11.30 1.19 -9.52
CA CYS A 57 9.99 1.63 -9.08
C CYS A 57 9.47 2.75 -9.98
N VAL A 58 8.32 2.54 -10.59
CA VAL A 58 7.62 3.57 -11.35
C VAL A 58 6.84 4.46 -10.41
N GLU A 59 7.16 5.75 -10.41
CA GLU A 59 6.45 6.77 -9.63
C GLU A 59 5.38 7.45 -10.50
N VAL A 60 4.12 7.26 -10.14
CA VAL A 60 2.98 7.84 -10.84
C VAL A 60 2.50 9.08 -10.11
N ALA A 61 2.62 10.24 -10.73
CA ALA A 61 2.12 11.49 -10.15
C ALA A 61 0.61 11.60 -10.28
N LEU A 62 -0.06 11.86 -9.15
CA LEU A 62 -1.51 12.07 -9.05
C LEU A 62 -1.80 13.43 -8.40
N PRO A 63 -1.48 14.56 -9.06
CA PRO A 63 -1.54 15.88 -8.45
C PRO A 63 -2.96 16.34 -8.09
N PHE A 64 -3.97 15.70 -8.65
CA PHE A 64 -5.39 15.99 -8.38
C PHE A 64 -5.92 15.30 -7.11
N LEU A 65 -5.20 14.31 -6.57
CA LEU A 65 -5.69 13.48 -5.49
C LEU A 65 -5.49 14.18 -4.14
N LYS A 66 -6.60 14.56 -3.50
CA LYS A 66 -6.63 15.33 -2.25
C LYS A 66 -7.34 14.57 -1.15
N THR A 67 -6.98 14.86 0.11
CA THR A 67 -7.78 14.39 1.24
C THR A 67 -9.13 15.11 1.30
N ALA A 68 -10.09 14.50 1.97
CA ALA A 68 -11.38 15.14 2.24
C ALA A 68 -11.20 16.45 3.05
N ALA A 69 -10.18 16.52 3.90
CA ALA A 69 -9.85 17.73 4.65
C ALA A 69 -9.37 18.87 3.74
N ASP A 70 -8.53 18.56 2.73
CA ASP A 70 -8.07 19.57 1.76
C ASP A 70 -9.19 20.01 0.83
N ILE A 71 -10.05 19.09 0.40
CA ILE A 71 -11.24 19.42 -0.41
C ILE A 71 -12.17 20.34 0.40
N LYS A 72 -12.40 20.08 1.69
CA LYS A 72 -13.23 20.95 2.55
C LYS A 72 -12.66 22.35 2.74
N LYS A 73 -11.34 22.53 2.68
CA LYS A 73 -10.73 23.89 2.72
C LYS A 73 -11.03 24.68 1.46
N GLU A 74 -11.16 24.00 0.32
CA GLU A 74 -11.45 24.63 -0.98
C GLU A 74 -12.97 24.82 -1.19
N ASP A 75 -13.76 23.83 -0.76
CA ASP A 75 -15.23 23.87 -0.79
C ASP A 75 -15.79 23.38 0.56
N SER A 76 -16.26 24.32 1.38
CA SER A 76 -16.83 24.06 2.69
C SER A 76 -18.14 23.25 2.65
N THR A 77 -18.76 23.09 1.48
CA THR A 77 -19.99 22.30 1.31
C THR A 77 -19.68 20.83 1.05
N ALA A 78 -18.45 20.50 0.62
CA ALA A 78 -18.02 19.13 0.38
C ALA A 78 -18.04 18.30 1.68
N PHE A 79 -18.55 17.08 1.60
CA PHE A 79 -18.69 16.16 2.73
C PHE A 79 -19.51 16.72 3.91
N LYS A 80 -20.44 17.67 3.66
CA LYS A 80 -21.29 18.25 4.71
C LYS A 80 -22.12 17.14 5.39
N GLY A 81 -22.01 17.06 6.72
CA GLY A 81 -22.73 16.06 7.51
C GLY A 81 -22.14 14.64 7.43
N VAL A 82 -21.05 14.45 6.70
CA VAL A 82 -20.37 13.14 6.62
C VAL A 82 -19.11 13.15 7.50
N LYS A 83 -19.05 12.18 8.43
CA LYS A 83 -17.84 11.93 9.22
C LYS A 83 -16.89 11.07 8.39
N VAL A 84 -15.71 11.58 8.13
CA VAL A 84 -14.64 10.85 7.40
C VAL A 84 -13.41 10.73 8.29
N PRO A 85 -12.63 9.62 8.20
CA PRO A 85 -11.39 9.47 8.93
C PRO A 85 -10.36 10.56 8.59
N GLU A 86 -9.40 10.79 9.49
CA GLU A 86 -8.25 11.65 9.20
C GLU A 86 -7.44 11.07 8.01
N GLY A 87 -7.00 11.94 7.10
CA GLY A 87 -6.25 11.51 5.92
C GLY A 87 -7.09 10.78 4.85
N TYR A 88 -8.41 10.69 5.02
CA TYR A 88 -9.29 10.04 4.04
C TYR A 88 -9.18 10.71 2.66
N VAL A 89 -8.80 9.92 1.66
CA VAL A 89 -8.79 10.28 0.25
C VAL A 89 -9.95 9.55 -0.44
N PRO A 90 -10.92 10.27 -1.02
CA PRO A 90 -12.10 9.65 -1.61
C PRO A 90 -11.75 8.64 -2.69
N THR A 91 -12.35 7.45 -2.63
CA THR A 91 -12.18 6.36 -3.62
C THR A 91 -10.72 5.99 -3.94
N ARG A 92 -9.80 6.21 -3.00
CA ARG A 92 -8.35 6.05 -3.21
C ARG A 92 -7.99 4.68 -3.77
N ASN A 93 -8.49 3.62 -3.15
CA ASN A 93 -8.15 2.26 -3.56
C ASN A 93 -8.68 1.94 -4.96
N LEU A 94 -9.88 2.43 -5.34
CA LEU A 94 -10.40 2.25 -6.69
C LEU A 94 -9.48 2.91 -7.73
N ILE A 95 -9.02 4.14 -7.46
CA ILE A 95 -8.09 4.85 -8.35
C ILE A 95 -6.77 4.09 -8.45
N PHE A 96 -6.21 3.67 -7.31
CA PHE A 96 -4.92 2.98 -7.27
C PHE A 96 -4.96 1.65 -8.02
N TYR A 97 -5.99 0.84 -7.81
CA TYR A 97 -6.10 -0.44 -8.49
C TYR A 97 -6.46 -0.30 -9.97
N SER A 98 -7.24 0.72 -10.36
CA SER A 98 -7.47 1.02 -11.78
C SER A 98 -6.17 1.36 -12.51
N LEU A 99 -5.31 2.18 -11.89
CA LEU A 99 -3.98 2.47 -12.42
C LEU A 99 -3.04 1.25 -12.39
N ALA A 100 -3.14 0.40 -11.37
CA ALA A 100 -2.38 -0.84 -11.31
C ALA A 100 -2.73 -1.77 -12.49
N TYR A 101 -4.00 -1.86 -12.87
CA TYR A 101 -4.43 -2.59 -14.06
C TYR A 101 -3.88 -1.98 -15.36
N TYR A 102 -3.85 -0.65 -15.48
CA TYR A 102 -3.21 0.02 -16.61
C TYR A 102 -1.74 -0.39 -16.75
N TYR A 103 -0.99 -0.38 -15.63
CA TYR A 103 0.41 -0.84 -15.65
C TYR A 103 0.55 -2.34 -15.86
N ALA A 104 -0.39 -3.15 -15.39
CA ALA A 104 -0.39 -4.58 -15.66
C ALA A 104 -0.53 -4.87 -17.17
N GLU A 105 -1.31 -4.09 -17.89
CA GLU A 105 -1.38 -4.20 -19.37
C GLU A 105 -0.06 -3.79 -20.03
N ILE A 106 0.54 -2.67 -19.62
CA ILE A 106 1.83 -2.20 -20.15
C ILE A 106 2.93 -3.26 -19.99
N TYR A 107 2.97 -3.90 -18.82
CA TYR A 107 4.00 -4.91 -18.51
C TYR A 107 3.61 -6.34 -18.88
N SER A 108 2.45 -6.53 -19.52
CA SER A 108 1.89 -7.87 -19.77
C SER A 108 1.84 -8.73 -18.49
N ALA A 109 1.57 -8.09 -17.36
CA ALA A 109 1.46 -8.76 -16.08
C ALA A 109 0.08 -9.41 -15.92
N ASN A 110 0.07 -10.65 -15.48
CA ASN A 110 -1.16 -11.39 -15.21
C ASN A 110 -1.58 -11.32 -13.72
N LEU A 111 -0.83 -10.57 -12.91
CA LEU A 111 -1.06 -10.45 -11.49
C LEU A 111 -0.82 -9.01 -11.01
N ILE A 112 -1.68 -8.53 -10.11
CA ILE A 112 -1.48 -7.33 -9.33
C ILE A 112 -1.49 -7.76 -7.86
N ILE A 113 -0.49 -7.32 -7.07
CA ILE A 113 -0.34 -7.72 -5.69
C ILE A 113 -0.39 -6.50 -4.79
N GLY A 114 -1.33 -6.50 -3.83
CA GLY A 114 -1.52 -5.44 -2.84
C GLY A 114 -1.25 -5.93 -1.41
N GLY A 115 -0.77 -5.03 -0.56
CA GLY A 115 -0.31 -5.33 0.80
C GLY A 115 -1.35 -5.06 1.89
N HIS A 116 -2.65 -5.16 1.60
CA HIS A 116 -3.69 -5.00 2.60
C HIS A 116 -3.66 -6.12 3.62
N VAL A 117 -3.88 -5.76 4.88
CA VAL A 117 -3.89 -6.66 6.04
C VAL A 117 -5.29 -6.75 6.65
N LYS A 118 -5.45 -7.59 7.68
CA LYS A 118 -6.74 -7.86 8.31
C LYS A 118 -7.41 -6.60 8.85
N THR A 119 -6.68 -5.70 9.49
CA THR A 119 -7.22 -4.42 10.01
C THR A 119 -7.76 -3.54 8.90
N ASP A 120 -7.06 -3.43 7.75
CA ASP A 120 -7.52 -2.61 6.64
C ASP A 120 -8.91 -3.05 6.15
N ARG A 121 -9.13 -4.37 6.00
CA ARG A 121 -10.42 -4.90 5.53
C ARG A 121 -11.55 -4.73 6.54
N GLU A 122 -11.23 -4.67 7.84
CA GLU A 122 -12.19 -4.46 8.92
C GLU A 122 -12.60 -3.00 9.05
N GLU A 123 -11.71 -2.07 8.70
CA GLU A 123 -11.92 -0.63 8.82
C GLU A 123 -12.43 0.02 7.54
N PHE A 124 -12.00 -0.48 6.37
CA PHE A 124 -12.29 0.15 5.08
C PHE A 124 -13.01 -0.80 4.12
N GLN A 125 -14.20 -0.41 3.66
CA GLN A 125 -14.98 -1.20 2.71
C GLN A 125 -14.25 -1.38 1.37
N ASP A 126 -13.45 -0.40 0.94
CA ASP A 126 -12.64 -0.45 -0.28
C ASP A 126 -11.29 -1.19 -0.08
N ALA A 127 -11.13 -1.87 1.04
CA ALA A 127 -10.08 -2.85 1.31
C ALA A 127 -10.64 -4.25 1.62
N ALA A 128 -11.95 -4.46 1.52
CA ALA A 128 -12.58 -5.76 1.73
C ALA A 128 -12.35 -6.70 0.54
N PRO A 129 -12.29 -8.03 0.74
CA PRO A 129 -12.13 -9.01 -0.34
C PRO A 129 -13.20 -8.88 -1.46
N THR A 130 -14.43 -8.54 -1.10
CA THR A 130 -15.53 -8.32 -2.05
C THR A 130 -15.25 -7.14 -2.99
N PHE A 131 -14.66 -6.05 -2.48
CA PHE A 131 -14.26 -4.92 -3.30
C PHE A 131 -13.25 -5.35 -4.38
N PHE A 132 -12.20 -6.06 -4.02
CA PHE A 132 -11.19 -6.52 -4.97
C PHE A 132 -11.74 -7.48 -6.00
N GLN A 133 -12.66 -8.38 -5.62
CA GLN A 133 -13.35 -9.28 -6.54
C GLN A 133 -14.18 -8.52 -7.58
N GLU A 134 -14.93 -7.49 -7.16
CA GLU A 134 -15.72 -6.67 -8.07
C GLU A 134 -14.84 -5.81 -9.01
N VAL A 135 -13.74 -5.24 -8.52
CA VAL A 135 -12.79 -4.51 -9.37
C VAL A 135 -12.18 -5.45 -10.41
N GLU A 136 -11.73 -6.64 -10.00
CA GLU A 136 -11.17 -7.66 -10.91
C GLU A 136 -12.20 -8.04 -11.98
N ARG A 137 -13.43 -8.35 -11.58
CA ARG A 137 -14.52 -8.71 -12.49
C ARG A 137 -14.81 -7.59 -13.50
N LEU A 138 -14.93 -6.35 -13.01
CA LEU A 138 -15.25 -5.20 -13.86
C LEU A 138 -14.16 -4.96 -14.90
N VAL A 139 -12.88 -4.88 -14.47
CA VAL A 139 -11.79 -4.57 -15.39
C VAL A 139 -11.62 -5.67 -16.42
N ASN A 140 -11.66 -6.94 -16.01
CA ASN A 140 -11.54 -8.06 -16.95
C ASN A 140 -12.74 -8.15 -17.93
N SER A 141 -13.91 -7.60 -17.59
CA SER A 141 -15.08 -7.59 -18.50
C SER A 141 -14.97 -6.58 -19.65
N VAL A 142 -14.17 -5.51 -19.47
CA VAL A 142 -14.02 -4.43 -20.47
C VAL A 142 -12.66 -4.50 -21.21
N LYS A 143 -11.78 -5.39 -20.80
CA LYS A 143 -10.44 -5.54 -21.37
C LYS A 143 -10.51 -5.97 -22.83
N GLN A 144 -9.73 -5.31 -23.69
CA GLN A 144 -9.55 -5.68 -25.10
C GLN A 144 -8.55 -6.86 -25.20
N GLY A 145 -8.96 -7.95 -25.87
CA GLY A 145 -8.14 -9.16 -25.98
C GLY A 145 -8.34 -10.13 -24.80
N LYS A 146 -8.85 -11.32 -25.08
CA LYS A 146 -9.27 -12.30 -24.05
C LYS A 146 -8.14 -13.21 -23.56
N GLU A 147 -6.92 -13.03 -24.00
CA GLU A 147 -5.87 -14.04 -23.78
C GLU A 147 -5.33 -14.09 -22.34
N HIS A 148 -5.41 -13.00 -21.56
CA HIS A 148 -4.91 -13.01 -20.19
C HIS A 148 -5.75 -12.16 -19.24
N ASN A 149 -6.54 -12.77 -18.38
CA ASN A 149 -7.15 -12.11 -17.25
C ASN A 149 -6.06 -11.72 -16.24
N THR A 150 -6.11 -10.47 -15.78
CA THR A 150 -5.25 -10.02 -14.68
C THR A 150 -5.96 -10.26 -13.35
N ARG A 151 -5.31 -10.96 -12.43
CA ARG A 151 -5.84 -11.26 -11.10
C ARG A 151 -5.36 -10.25 -10.07
N LEU A 152 -6.21 -9.92 -9.10
CA LEU A 152 -5.84 -9.22 -7.88
C LEU A 152 -5.53 -10.23 -6.78
N MET A 153 -4.36 -10.06 -6.13
CA MET A 153 -3.95 -10.90 -5.02
C MET A 153 -3.62 -10.04 -3.80
N MET A 154 -4.22 -10.39 -2.66
CA MET A 154 -3.98 -9.74 -1.36
C MET A 154 -3.50 -10.80 -0.37
N PRO A 155 -2.20 -11.21 -0.41
CA PRO A 155 -1.71 -12.36 0.34
C PRO A 155 -1.75 -12.17 1.86
N PHE A 156 -1.90 -10.92 2.32
CA PHE A 156 -1.90 -10.58 3.75
C PHE A 156 -3.29 -10.22 4.28
N ILE A 157 -4.33 -10.25 3.47
CA ILE A 157 -5.68 -9.77 3.81
C ILE A 157 -6.30 -10.44 5.06
N GLU A 158 -5.88 -11.66 5.39
CA GLU A 158 -6.29 -12.40 6.59
C GLU A 158 -5.24 -12.38 7.71
N LYS A 159 -4.08 -11.73 7.48
CA LYS A 159 -2.97 -11.70 8.44
C LYS A 159 -3.08 -10.52 9.38
N ALA A 160 -2.78 -10.74 10.67
CA ALA A 160 -2.55 -9.65 11.59
C ALA A 160 -1.22 -8.94 11.25
N LYS A 161 -1.11 -7.65 11.56
CA LYS A 161 0.13 -6.88 11.37
C LYS A 161 1.35 -7.54 12.04
N SER A 162 1.16 -8.16 13.21
CA SER A 162 2.21 -8.92 13.90
C SER A 162 2.73 -10.12 13.10
N ASP A 163 1.86 -10.77 12.32
CA ASP A 163 2.28 -11.88 11.45
C ASP A 163 3.07 -11.38 10.23
N VAL A 164 2.70 -10.19 9.72
CA VAL A 164 3.47 -9.52 8.67
C VAL A 164 4.84 -9.10 9.17
N VAL A 165 4.97 -8.61 10.42
CA VAL A 165 6.26 -8.31 11.06
C VAL A 165 7.14 -9.55 11.18
N LYS A 166 6.59 -10.69 11.62
CA LYS A 166 7.34 -11.96 11.68
C LYS A 166 7.84 -12.38 10.28
N MET A 167 6.96 -12.32 9.30
CA MET A 167 7.31 -12.61 7.90
C MET A 167 8.40 -11.66 7.39
N ALA A 168 8.31 -10.37 7.70
CA ALA A 168 9.33 -9.38 7.34
C ALA A 168 10.71 -9.75 7.90
N ALA A 169 10.77 -10.20 9.15
CA ALA A 169 12.00 -10.63 9.78
C ALA A 169 12.58 -11.89 9.09
N GLU A 170 11.74 -12.88 8.78
CA GLU A 170 12.12 -14.09 8.05
C GLU A 170 12.66 -13.78 6.65
N LEU A 171 12.03 -12.82 5.96
CA LEU A 171 12.40 -12.35 4.63
C LEU A 171 13.58 -11.36 4.65
N ARG A 172 14.05 -10.96 5.83
CA ARG A 172 15.11 -9.95 6.01
C ARG A 172 14.77 -8.62 5.33
N VAL A 173 13.50 -8.21 5.45
CA VAL A 173 13.04 -6.90 4.97
C VAL A 173 13.76 -5.80 5.75
N PRO A 174 14.33 -4.77 5.11
CA PRO A 174 14.97 -3.66 5.81
C PRO A 174 13.92 -2.73 6.45
N LEU A 175 13.34 -3.17 7.57
CA LEU A 175 12.25 -2.46 8.24
C LEU A 175 12.65 -1.08 8.78
N GLU A 176 13.94 -0.85 8.98
CA GLU A 176 14.51 0.47 9.30
C GLU A 176 14.36 1.50 8.18
N LEU A 177 14.15 1.06 6.93
CA LEU A 177 13.90 1.94 5.79
C LEU A 177 12.43 2.29 5.60
N THR A 178 11.52 1.65 6.34
CA THR A 178 10.07 1.84 6.16
C THR A 178 9.55 3.07 6.89
N TRP A 179 8.48 3.67 6.35
CA TRP A 179 7.83 4.82 6.94
C TRP A 179 6.38 4.50 7.31
N SER A 180 5.99 4.77 8.56
CA SER A 180 4.62 4.53 9.06
C SER A 180 3.90 5.81 9.46
N CYS A 181 4.61 6.89 9.79
CA CYS A 181 4.00 8.10 10.34
C CYS A 181 3.13 8.83 9.30
N TYR A 182 1.95 9.31 9.73
CA TYR A 182 1.06 10.10 8.88
C TYR A 182 1.57 11.51 8.59
N TYR A 183 2.51 11.99 9.40
CA TYR A 183 3.00 13.37 9.31
C TYR A 183 4.31 13.44 8.52
N ASP A 184 4.46 14.51 7.74
CA ASP A 184 5.69 14.82 7.02
C ASP A 184 6.69 15.47 7.99
N ARG A 185 7.57 14.66 8.57
CA ARG A 185 8.58 15.03 9.56
C ARG A 185 9.88 14.28 9.28
N ASP A 186 10.96 14.69 9.96
CA ASP A 186 12.25 13.97 9.85
C ASP A 186 12.24 12.63 10.58
N GLU A 187 11.43 12.52 11.66
CA GLU A 187 11.28 11.32 12.48
C GLU A 187 9.80 10.95 12.67
N HIS A 188 9.55 9.68 12.98
CA HIS A 188 8.23 9.20 13.36
C HIS A 188 7.74 9.92 14.62
N CYS A 189 6.47 10.31 14.65
CA CYS A 189 5.92 11.02 15.80
C CYS A 189 5.66 10.14 17.04
N GLY A 190 5.65 8.82 16.88
CA GLY A 190 5.40 7.83 17.92
C GLY A 190 3.97 7.80 18.50
N LYS A 191 3.06 8.67 18.04
CA LYS A 191 1.75 8.87 18.65
C LYS A 191 0.56 8.92 17.70
N CYS A 192 0.75 9.01 16.39
CA CYS A 192 -0.33 8.83 15.44
C CYS A 192 -0.75 7.36 15.38
N GLU A 193 -1.95 7.09 14.94
CA GLU A 193 -2.52 5.76 14.86
C GLU A 193 -1.56 4.75 14.19
N SER A 194 -1.01 5.06 13.03
CA SER A 194 -0.09 4.18 12.33
C SER A 194 1.25 3.94 13.05
N CYS A 195 1.76 4.93 13.83
CA CYS A 195 2.93 4.71 14.69
C CYS A 195 2.60 3.77 15.85
N LEU A 196 1.42 3.94 16.46
CA LEU A 196 0.96 3.07 17.55
C LEU A 196 0.72 1.64 17.06
N GLU A 197 0.06 1.49 15.92
CA GLU A 197 -0.15 0.18 15.29
C GLU A 197 1.18 -0.54 14.98
N ARG A 198 2.17 0.19 14.47
CA ARG A 198 3.51 -0.36 14.26
C ARG A 198 4.12 -0.85 15.56
N THR A 199 4.10 -0.02 16.60
CA THR A 199 4.64 -0.37 17.93
C THR A 199 3.95 -1.63 18.48
N GLU A 200 2.63 -1.69 18.38
CA GLU A 200 1.84 -2.84 18.82
C GLU A 200 2.14 -4.09 17.98
N ALA A 201 2.28 -3.96 16.67
CA ALA A 201 2.60 -5.07 15.78
C ALA A 201 3.94 -5.72 16.14
N PHE A 202 4.98 -4.92 16.39
CA PHE A 202 6.29 -5.43 16.84
C PHE A 202 6.21 -6.08 18.22
N LYS A 203 5.50 -5.45 19.17
CA LYS A 203 5.26 -6.01 20.52
C LYS A 203 4.57 -7.38 20.43
N ASN A 204 3.49 -7.48 19.65
CA ASN A 204 2.73 -8.72 19.48
C ASN A 204 3.50 -9.78 18.67
N ALA A 205 4.43 -9.38 17.82
CA ALA A 205 5.36 -10.28 17.13
C ALA A 205 6.46 -10.82 18.06
N GLY A 206 6.69 -10.20 19.22
CA GLY A 206 7.81 -10.51 20.11
C GLY A 206 9.17 -10.07 19.55
N LEU A 207 9.18 -9.06 18.67
CA LEU A 207 10.36 -8.54 17.99
C LEU A 207 10.61 -7.08 18.38
N LYS A 208 11.88 -6.66 18.29
CA LYS A 208 12.26 -5.27 18.52
C LYS A 208 12.12 -4.48 17.22
N ASP A 209 11.42 -3.33 17.26
CA ASP A 209 11.37 -2.42 16.12
C ASP A 209 12.73 -1.76 15.90
N PRO A 210 13.35 -1.88 14.69
CA PRO A 210 14.63 -1.23 14.40
C PRO A 210 14.58 0.30 14.49
N LEU A 211 13.41 0.91 14.37
CA LEU A 211 13.25 2.36 14.51
C LEU A 211 13.18 2.83 15.98
N ASN A 212 13.06 1.90 16.93
CA ASN A 212 12.93 2.21 18.36
C ASN A 212 11.89 3.31 18.64
N LEU A 213 10.72 3.24 17.99
CA LEU A 213 9.65 4.20 18.25
C LEU A 213 9.32 4.12 19.75
N ALA A 214 9.54 5.24 20.45
CA ALA A 214 9.27 5.30 21.89
C ALA A 214 7.78 5.11 22.12
N SER A 215 7.47 4.15 23.00
CA SER A 215 6.14 3.92 23.58
C SER A 215 5.82 5.01 24.60
#